data_353549765c457a701aaca11ab42f05fe
#
_entry.id   353549765c457a701aaca11ab42f05fe
#
_cell.length_a   1.000
_cell.length_b   1.000
_cell.length_c   1.000
_cell.angle_alpha   90.00
_cell.angle_beta   90.00
_cell.angle_gamma   90.00
#
_symmetry.space_group_name_H-M   'P 1'
#
loop_
_entity.id
_entity.type
_entity.pdbx_description
1 polymer ?
#
loop_
_entity_poly.entity_id
_entity_poly.type
_entity_poly.pdbx_seq_one_letter_code
_entity_poly.pdbx_strand_id
1 'polypeptide(L)'
;VSRGLGDVYKRQDLALAELGRLIKGEIQARPSKTTVSFSNGSKITAGTSLRGGTFQFLHVSELGYVAAHAPLRAREIVTGAMNAVSKDGVIVRESTHEGGKFGLNYEMTKASMEMVGKPLSSLDWKFFFFPWWKNPEYFLEADDEHGCSFPEDLQKYFEDLRLRCGISLNDAQKRWYASQHKTFGGLVRQEYPSTPEEAFQALVEGSIYGSYMDALRSKGRLCAEFEKDDLAPYYVSWDIGMADYMVLWLWQVRGDGKFYVMDCLQANEKPLEWYINFIRTKWEVMFGPIYKHLVPHDAGRRDPHGITFDVYLRRAGFNVSVVPRISDVWNGIFAVRRLLNHCIFHERCSRPLKIDGVEYMSGVNALENYQKAPAGAHGVERDTPLHNRCSHAADAFRTFAEAYENGLVGAVGAVAMPAQAVESRQTRGLAIGADALFF
;
A
#
# COMPACT_ATOMS: atom_id res chain seq x y z
N VAL A 1 11.11 16.30 -11.91
CA VAL A 1 12.29 15.47 -12.26
C VAL A 1 13.57 16.28 -12.36
N SER A 2 13.50 17.62 -12.60
CA SER A 2 14.71 18.46 -12.78
C SER A 2 15.40 18.90 -11.47
N ARG A 3 14.76 18.82 -10.30
CA ARG A 3 15.37 19.20 -9.02
C ARG A 3 16.38 18.17 -8.48
N GLY A 4 16.19 16.87 -8.73
CA GLY A 4 17.08 15.83 -8.21
C GLY A 4 18.48 15.78 -8.83
N LEU A 5 18.63 16.10 -10.11
CA LEU A 5 19.94 16.08 -10.79
C LEU A 5 20.86 17.23 -10.34
N GLY A 6 20.32 18.43 -10.14
CA GLY A 6 21.09 19.57 -9.65
C GLY A 6 21.63 19.38 -8.24
N ASP A 7 20.90 18.65 -7.39
CA ASP A 7 21.28 18.34 -6.01
C ASP A 7 22.37 17.25 -5.93
N VAL A 8 22.32 16.29 -6.84
CA VAL A 8 23.36 15.25 -6.96
C VAL A 8 24.73 15.88 -7.33
N TYR A 9 24.74 16.84 -8.26
CA TYR A 9 25.96 17.55 -8.61
C TYR A 9 26.52 18.39 -7.46
N LYS A 10 25.67 19.10 -6.72
CA LYS A 10 26.08 19.87 -5.52
C LYS A 10 26.64 18.96 -4.44
N ARG A 11 26.04 17.80 -4.21
CA ARG A 11 26.55 16.79 -3.24
C ARG A 11 27.88 16.18 -3.68
N GLN A 12 28.08 15.99 -4.99
CA GLN A 12 29.36 15.55 -5.54
C GLN A 12 30.45 16.59 -5.32
N ASP A 13 30.17 17.86 -5.56
CA ASP A 13 31.12 18.96 -5.34
C ASP A 13 31.46 19.12 -3.84
N LEU A 14 30.45 18.98 -2.96
CA LEU A 14 30.66 19.01 -1.52
C LEU A 14 31.48 17.81 -1.03
N ALA A 15 31.19 16.60 -1.52
CA ALA A 15 31.94 15.39 -1.20
C ALA A 15 33.39 15.50 -1.68
N LEU A 16 33.64 16.09 -2.85
CA LEU A 16 34.97 16.36 -3.38
C LEU A 16 35.74 17.37 -2.52
N ALA A 17 35.06 18.42 -2.05
CA ALA A 17 35.67 19.43 -1.16
C ALA A 17 36.00 18.85 0.21
N GLU A 18 35.14 18.02 0.80
CA GLU A 18 35.38 17.37 2.08
C GLU A 18 36.44 16.25 2.00
N LEU A 19 36.39 15.41 0.94
CA LEU A 19 37.41 14.40 0.71
C LEU A 19 38.79 15.03 0.45
N GLY A 20 38.86 16.16 -0.25
CA GLY A 20 40.10 16.90 -0.45
C GLY A 20 40.73 17.42 0.86
N ARG A 21 39.93 17.68 1.91
CA ARG A 21 40.39 18.04 3.25
C ARG A 21 40.90 16.86 4.07
N LEU A 22 40.26 15.68 3.89
CA LEU A 22 40.58 14.47 4.65
C LEU A 22 41.78 13.70 4.11
N ILE A 23 42.05 13.82 2.82
CA ILE A 23 43.12 13.11 2.14
C ILE A 23 44.29 14.09 1.93
N LYS A 24 45.30 14.04 2.83
CA LYS A 24 46.57 14.77 2.67
C LYS A 24 47.36 14.17 1.50
N GLY A 25 47.09 14.64 0.30
CA GLY A 25 47.77 14.24 -0.93
C GLY A 25 46.99 14.68 -2.16
N GLU A 26 47.68 14.94 -3.28
CA GLU A 26 47.06 15.39 -4.55
C GLU A 26 46.28 14.27 -5.21
N ILE A 27 45.04 14.02 -4.74
CA ILE A 27 44.10 13.18 -5.47
C ILE A 27 43.40 14.06 -6.48
N GLN A 28 43.78 13.93 -7.74
CA GLN A 28 43.07 14.58 -8.84
C GLN A 28 41.76 13.83 -9.14
N ALA A 29 40.66 14.57 -9.20
CA ALA A 29 39.36 14.03 -9.59
C ALA A 29 39.00 14.44 -11.02
N ARG A 30 38.44 13.49 -11.78
CA ARG A 30 37.91 13.74 -13.13
C ARG A 30 36.39 13.47 -13.11
N PRO A 31 35.58 14.49 -12.99
CA PRO A 31 34.13 14.32 -13.01
C PRO A 31 33.61 14.08 -14.43
N SER A 32 32.65 13.17 -14.53
CA SER A 32 31.78 13.01 -15.71
C SER A 32 30.33 13.19 -15.26
N LYS A 33 29.38 13.05 -16.17
CA LYS A 33 27.95 13.25 -15.87
C LYS A 33 27.41 12.37 -14.72
N THR A 34 27.94 11.16 -14.53
CA THR A 34 27.47 10.20 -13.53
C THR A 34 28.58 9.55 -12.71
N THR A 35 29.83 9.81 -13.05
CA THR A 35 30.98 9.15 -12.43
C THR A 35 32.08 10.17 -12.13
N VAL A 36 32.65 10.07 -10.93
CA VAL A 36 33.88 10.74 -10.56
C VAL A 36 34.97 9.69 -10.44
N SER A 37 36.04 9.84 -11.20
CA SER A 37 37.20 8.97 -11.15
C SER A 37 38.38 9.70 -10.49
N PHE A 38 39.11 9.01 -9.62
CA PHE A 38 40.24 9.54 -8.86
C PHE A 38 41.56 8.99 -9.41
N SER A 39 42.64 9.73 -9.21
CA SER A 39 43.98 9.35 -9.67
C SER A 39 44.49 8.05 -9.03
N ASN A 40 44.01 7.66 -7.86
CA ASN A 40 44.31 6.40 -7.20
C ASN A 40 43.52 5.19 -7.74
N GLY A 41 42.73 5.36 -8.80
CA GLY A 41 41.89 4.32 -9.41
C GLY A 41 40.49 4.16 -8.78
N SER A 42 40.18 4.87 -7.66
CA SER A 42 38.86 4.84 -7.06
C SER A 42 37.82 5.53 -7.95
N LYS A 43 36.56 5.13 -7.82
CA LYS A 43 35.44 5.74 -8.56
C LYS A 43 34.21 5.89 -7.66
N ILE A 44 33.51 7.01 -7.83
CA ILE A 44 32.14 7.19 -7.29
C ILE A 44 31.20 7.28 -8.48
N THR A 45 30.20 6.44 -8.51
CA THR A 45 29.20 6.44 -9.58
C THR A 45 27.82 6.66 -8.99
N ALA A 46 27.06 7.61 -9.52
CA ALA A 46 25.66 7.84 -9.20
C ALA A 46 24.77 7.36 -10.36
N GLY A 47 23.73 6.64 -10.05
CA GLY A 47 22.81 6.13 -11.07
C GLY A 47 21.51 5.65 -10.48
N THR A 48 20.52 5.48 -11.34
CA THR A 48 19.19 5.01 -10.93
C THR A 48 19.06 3.49 -10.95
N SER A 49 20.02 2.79 -11.59
CA SER A 49 20.17 1.34 -11.59
C SER A 49 21.63 1.05 -11.87
N LEU A 50 22.30 0.41 -10.93
CA LEU A 50 23.72 0.07 -11.02
C LEU A 50 23.83 -1.46 -11.19
N ARG A 51 24.10 -1.92 -12.42
CA ARG A 51 24.33 -3.33 -12.74
C ARG A 51 25.71 -3.50 -13.36
N GLY A 52 26.33 -4.66 -13.14
CA GLY A 52 27.55 -5.06 -13.84
C GLY A 52 28.86 -4.48 -13.30
N GLY A 53 28.87 -3.99 -12.06
CA GLY A 53 30.08 -3.56 -11.36
C GLY A 53 30.29 -4.36 -10.08
N THR A 54 31.49 -4.23 -9.46
CA THR A 54 31.75 -4.65 -8.09
C THR A 54 31.95 -3.39 -7.25
N PHE A 55 31.22 -3.29 -6.15
CA PHE A 55 31.23 -2.13 -5.27
C PHE A 55 31.82 -2.50 -3.91
N GLN A 56 32.61 -1.61 -3.32
CA GLN A 56 33.07 -1.70 -1.93
C GLN A 56 32.10 -0.95 -0.99
N PHE A 57 31.41 0.04 -1.54
CA PHE A 57 30.40 0.81 -0.83
C PHE A 57 29.21 1.08 -1.74
N LEU A 58 28.01 0.80 -1.26
CA LEU A 58 26.76 1.13 -1.94
C LEU A 58 25.86 1.94 -1.02
N HIS A 59 25.43 3.11 -1.47
CA HIS A 59 24.40 3.90 -0.81
C HIS A 59 23.14 3.89 -1.65
N VAL A 60 22.04 3.38 -1.08
CA VAL A 60 20.71 3.37 -1.68
C VAL A 60 19.87 4.41 -0.97
N SER A 61 19.64 5.53 -1.65
CA SER A 61 18.84 6.64 -1.15
C SER A 61 17.38 6.49 -1.56
N GLU A 62 16.46 6.80 -0.65
CA GLU A 62 15.01 6.84 -0.87
C GLU A 62 14.41 5.54 -1.41
N LEU A 63 14.85 4.39 -0.87
CA LEU A 63 14.28 3.09 -1.29
C LEU A 63 12.79 3.00 -0.98
N GLY A 64 12.29 3.67 0.06
CA GLY A 64 10.86 3.76 0.41
C GLY A 64 10.05 4.36 -0.72
N TYR A 65 10.49 5.53 -1.21
CA TYR A 65 9.88 6.18 -2.37
C TYR A 65 9.92 5.30 -3.63
N VAL A 66 11.09 4.72 -3.92
CA VAL A 66 11.24 3.84 -5.10
C VAL A 66 10.36 2.61 -4.98
N ALA A 67 10.25 1.99 -3.79
CA ALA A 67 9.43 0.81 -3.57
C ALA A 67 7.92 1.13 -3.68
N ALA A 68 7.50 2.32 -3.26
CA ALA A 68 6.12 2.76 -3.35
C ALA A 68 5.68 3.06 -4.80
N HIS A 69 6.55 3.70 -5.60
CA HIS A 69 6.20 4.23 -6.93
C HIS A 69 6.72 3.38 -8.10
N ALA A 70 7.76 2.57 -7.89
CA ALA A 70 8.38 1.73 -8.91
C ALA A 70 8.87 0.39 -8.31
N PRO A 71 7.94 -0.51 -7.86
CA PRO A 71 8.29 -1.71 -7.10
C PRO A 71 9.19 -2.69 -7.86
N LEU A 72 9.07 -2.81 -9.17
CA LEU A 72 9.98 -3.62 -9.99
C LEU A 72 11.41 -3.09 -9.94
N ARG A 73 11.57 -1.77 -9.99
CA ARG A 73 12.87 -1.12 -9.89
C ARG A 73 13.48 -1.28 -8.49
N ALA A 74 12.67 -1.15 -7.42
CA ALA A 74 13.14 -1.42 -6.06
C ALA A 74 13.68 -2.85 -5.94
N ARG A 75 12.97 -3.83 -6.51
CA ARG A 75 13.41 -5.22 -6.56
C ARG A 75 14.71 -5.38 -7.36
N GLU A 76 14.86 -4.70 -8.48
CA GLU A 76 16.10 -4.71 -9.26
C GLU A 76 17.30 -4.13 -8.50
N ILE A 77 17.10 -3.08 -7.71
CA ILE A 77 18.15 -2.51 -6.84
C ILE A 77 18.60 -3.56 -5.82
N VAL A 78 17.65 -4.20 -5.15
CA VAL A 78 17.96 -5.20 -4.11
C VAL A 78 18.62 -6.44 -4.70
N THR A 79 18.10 -6.99 -5.80
CA THR A 79 18.63 -8.22 -6.41
C THR A 79 19.85 -8.01 -7.30
N GLY A 80 20.06 -6.80 -7.79
CA GLY A 80 21.15 -6.44 -8.69
C GLY A 80 22.26 -5.66 -7.99
N ALA A 81 22.02 -4.40 -7.62
CA ALA A 81 23.06 -3.52 -7.10
C ALA A 81 23.59 -3.98 -5.72
N MET A 82 22.72 -4.44 -4.82
CA MET A 82 23.16 -4.92 -3.49
C MET A 82 24.01 -6.19 -3.58
N ASN A 83 23.68 -7.11 -4.49
CA ASN A 83 24.47 -8.32 -4.71
C ASN A 83 25.79 -8.06 -5.43
N ALA A 84 25.98 -6.88 -6.00
CA ALA A 84 27.25 -6.47 -6.62
C ALA A 84 28.25 -5.90 -5.60
N VAL A 85 27.89 -5.78 -4.33
CA VAL A 85 28.79 -5.34 -3.27
C VAL A 85 29.68 -6.50 -2.85
N SER A 86 30.99 -6.22 -2.74
CA SER A 86 31.98 -7.21 -2.32
C SER A 86 31.70 -7.72 -0.89
N LYS A 87 32.21 -8.92 -0.56
CA LYS A 87 31.98 -9.56 0.75
C LYS A 87 32.37 -8.67 1.93
N ASP A 88 33.42 -7.87 1.77
CA ASP A 88 33.93 -6.96 2.81
C ASP A 88 33.41 -5.51 2.59
N GLY A 89 32.45 -5.34 1.71
CA GLY A 89 31.86 -4.04 1.40
C GLY A 89 30.75 -3.65 2.36
N VAL A 90 30.33 -2.39 2.26
CA VAL A 90 29.28 -1.81 3.11
C VAL A 90 28.10 -1.38 2.24
N ILE A 91 26.91 -1.71 2.67
CA ILE A 91 25.66 -1.21 2.08
C ILE A 91 24.96 -0.32 3.09
N VAL A 92 24.65 0.90 2.69
CA VAL A 92 23.81 1.82 3.45
C VAL A 92 22.53 2.03 2.68
N ARG A 93 21.41 1.87 3.33
CA ARG A 93 20.08 2.15 2.80
C ARG A 93 19.39 3.15 3.73
N GLU A 94 18.94 4.26 3.19
CA GLU A 94 18.16 5.23 3.94
C GLU A 94 16.91 5.66 3.16
N SER A 95 15.86 5.99 3.89
CA SER A 95 14.62 6.52 3.33
C SER A 95 13.69 7.03 4.41
N THR A 96 12.84 7.99 4.09
CA THR A 96 11.53 8.12 4.73
C THR A 96 10.67 6.92 4.34
N HIS A 97 9.68 6.58 5.16
CA HIS A 97 8.81 5.46 4.88
C HIS A 97 7.58 5.92 4.09
N GLU A 98 7.33 5.27 2.95
CA GLU A 98 6.15 5.47 2.14
C GLU A 98 5.43 4.14 1.86
N GLY A 99 4.12 4.19 1.65
CA GLY A 99 3.32 3.03 1.24
C GLY A 99 2.74 2.20 2.38
N GLY A 100 2.77 2.71 3.63
CA GLY A 100 2.17 2.03 4.78
C GLY A 100 2.91 0.74 5.17
N LYS A 101 2.23 -0.17 5.85
CA LYS A 101 2.80 -1.44 6.33
C LYS A 101 2.88 -2.50 5.23
N PHE A 102 3.44 -2.13 4.08
CA PHE A 102 3.55 -3.00 2.91
C PHE A 102 4.75 -2.68 2.03
N GLY A 103 5.21 -3.71 1.31
CA GLY A 103 6.22 -3.58 0.25
C GLY A 103 7.65 -3.78 0.72
N LEU A 104 8.55 -3.88 -0.26
CA LEU A 104 9.94 -4.30 -0.06
C LEU A 104 10.67 -3.49 1.02
N ASN A 105 10.51 -2.16 1.02
CA ASN A 105 11.17 -1.31 2.02
C ASN A 105 10.63 -1.57 3.43
N TYR A 106 9.31 -1.75 3.60
CA TYR A 106 8.70 -2.07 4.88
C TYR A 106 9.22 -3.43 5.41
N GLU A 107 9.17 -4.49 4.59
CA GLU A 107 9.59 -5.83 4.99
C GLU A 107 11.08 -5.86 5.39
N MET A 108 11.95 -5.24 4.59
CA MET A 108 13.39 -5.14 4.92
C MET A 108 13.63 -4.35 6.21
N THR A 109 12.88 -3.27 6.43
CA THR A 109 13.04 -2.45 7.63
C THR A 109 12.52 -3.18 8.86
N LYS A 110 11.35 -3.82 8.77
CA LYS A 110 10.77 -4.64 9.83
C LYS A 110 11.72 -5.77 10.24
N ALA A 111 12.25 -6.51 9.27
CA ALA A 111 13.22 -7.58 9.54
C ALA A 111 14.46 -7.05 10.26
N SER A 112 14.99 -5.87 9.88
CA SER A 112 16.14 -5.27 10.58
C SER A 112 15.78 -4.75 11.98
N MET A 113 14.57 -4.27 12.21
CA MET A 113 14.08 -3.88 13.55
C MET A 113 13.97 -5.08 14.49
N GLU A 114 13.52 -6.23 14.00
CA GLU A 114 13.43 -7.47 14.77
C GLU A 114 14.79 -8.01 15.22
N MET A 115 15.88 -7.55 14.59
CA MET A 115 17.26 -7.88 14.97
C MET A 115 17.86 -6.91 15.99
N VAL A 116 17.18 -5.84 16.40
CA VAL A 116 17.67 -4.91 17.42
C VAL A 116 17.91 -5.65 18.75
N GLY A 117 19.10 -5.49 19.31
CA GLY A 117 19.51 -6.17 20.54
C GLY A 117 19.96 -7.62 20.37
N LYS A 118 19.95 -8.16 19.16
CA LYS A 118 20.43 -9.52 18.85
C LYS A 118 21.85 -9.47 18.24
N PRO A 119 22.64 -10.54 18.35
CA PRO A 119 23.89 -10.68 17.60
C PRO A 119 23.64 -10.64 16.10
N LEU A 120 24.41 -9.83 15.39
CA LEU A 120 24.33 -9.70 13.94
C LEU A 120 25.46 -10.43 13.24
N SER A 121 25.15 -11.16 12.18
CA SER A 121 26.15 -11.67 11.23
C SER A 121 26.53 -10.57 10.21
N SER A 122 27.55 -10.84 9.39
CA SER A 122 27.95 -9.93 8.30
C SER A 122 26.90 -9.76 7.20
N LEU A 123 25.85 -10.58 7.19
CA LEU A 123 24.75 -10.51 6.21
C LEU A 123 23.49 -9.86 6.78
N ASP A 124 23.44 -9.59 8.07
CA ASP A 124 22.30 -8.99 8.74
C ASP A 124 22.31 -7.47 8.62
N TRP A 125 21.12 -6.90 8.54
CA TRP A 125 20.96 -5.45 8.51
C TRP A 125 20.89 -4.88 9.91
N LYS A 126 21.77 -3.89 10.19
CA LYS A 126 21.69 -3.10 11.42
C LYS A 126 20.71 -1.96 11.22
N PHE A 127 19.70 -1.91 12.09
CA PHE A 127 18.68 -0.86 12.07
C PHE A 127 19.16 0.40 12.79
N PHE A 128 18.93 1.55 12.16
CA PHE A 128 19.12 2.87 12.74
C PHE A 128 17.84 3.67 12.53
N PHE A 129 17.41 4.38 13.59
CA PHE A 129 16.30 5.31 13.53
C PHE A 129 16.75 6.67 14.04
N PHE A 130 16.48 7.71 13.28
CA PHE A 130 16.83 9.09 13.56
C PHE A 130 15.57 9.92 13.75
N PRO A 131 14.96 9.93 14.95
CA PRO A 131 13.77 10.71 15.20
C PRO A 131 14.07 12.21 15.15
N TRP A 132 13.09 12.99 14.70
CA TRP A 132 13.24 14.43 14.55
C TRP A 132 13.70 15.14 15.85
N TRP A 133 13.20 14.70 17.00
CA TRP A 133 13.47 15.33 18.29
C TRP A 133 14.92 15.15 18.80
N LYS A 134 15.70 14.28 18.16
CA LYS A 134 17.15 14.14 18.41
C LYS A 134 17.98 15.09 17.57
N ASN A 135 17.42 15.73 16.55
CA ASN A 135 18.14 16.69 15.74
C ASN A 135 18.28 18.02 16.49
N PRO A 136 19.52 18.50 16.78
CA PRO A 136 19.73 19.72 17.54
C PRO A 136 19.30 21.00 16.79
N GLU A 137 19.01 20.91 15.49
CA GLU A 137 18.52 22.04 14.67
C GLU A 137 16.99 22.15 14.66
N TYR A 138 16.27 21.12 15.14
CA TYR A 138 14.82 21.07 15.11
C TYR A 138 14.22 21.65 16.39
N PHE A 139 14.40 22.94 16.58
CA PHE A 139 13.82 23.74 17.66
C PHE A 139 13.42 25.12 17.15
N LEU A 140 12.46 25.74 17.82
CA LEU A 140 12.01 27.12 17.57
C LEU A 140 11.94 27.85 18.91
N GLU A 141 12.77 28.88 19.06
CA GLU A 141 12.75 29.73 20.26
C GLU A 141 11.41 30.47 20.38
N ALA A 142 11.06 30.87 21.58
CA ALA A 142 9.88 31.68 21.81
C ALA A 142 10.09 33.09 21.26
N ASP A 143 9.15 33.58 20.47
CA ASP A 143 8.95 35.01 20.36
C ASP A 143 8.20 35.48 21.62
N ASP A 144 8.70 36.51 22.27
CA ASP A 144 8.21 36.99 23.57
C ASP A 144 6.71 37.35 23.60
N GLU A 145 6.05 37.44 22.46
CA GLU A 145 4.63 37.84 22.33
C GLU A 145 3.62 36.69 22.28
N HIS A 146 4.04 35.42 22.09
CA HIS A 146 3.12 34.29 21.91
C HIS A 146 3.36 33.19 22.94
N GLY A 147 2.53 33.14 23.98
CA GLY A 147 2.52 32.03 24.95
C GLY A 147 2.38 30.65 24.26
N CYS A 148 2.96 29.59 24.89
CA CYS A 148 2.89 28.21 24.41
C CYS A 148 1.47 27.61 24.48
N SER A 149 0.57 28.05 23.60
CA SER A 149 -0.71 27.38 23.42
C SER A 149 -0.64 26.55 22.13
N PHE A 150 -0.75 25.23 22.27
CA PHE A 150 -0.81 24.28 21.15
C PHE A 150 -2.27 23.85 20.91
N PRO A 151 -2.66 23.51 19.69
CA PRO A 151 -3.92 22.84 19.39
C PRO A 151 -4.11 21.59 20.26
N GLU A 152 -5.35 21.27 20.62
CA GLU A 152 -5.69 20.17 21.56
C GLU A 152 -5.16 18.81 21.08
N ASP A 153 -5.22 18.55 19.78
CA ASP A 153 -4.68 17.35 19.13
C ASP A 153 -3.17 17.21 19.31
N LEU A 154 -2.41 18.31 19.19
CA LEU A 154 -0.96 18.32 19.42
C LEU A 154 -0.63 18.20 20.90
N GLN A 155 -1.40 18.83 21.82
CA GLN A 155 -1.23 18.65 23.25
C GLN A 155 -1.36 17.19 23.64
N LYS A 156 -2.42 16.52 23.14
CA LYS A 156 -2.65 15.10 23.36
C LYS A 156 -1.53 14.24 22.76
N TYR A 157 -1.07 14.58 21.57
CA TYR A 157 0.03 13.89 20.92
C TYR A 157 1.33 13.96 21.73
N PHE A 158 1.71 15.13 22.22
CA PHE A 158 2.92 15.30 23.04
C PHE A 158 2.81 14.57 24.40
N GLU A 159 1.62 14.52 24.97
CA GLU A 159 1.38 13.78 26.19
C GLU A 159 1.41 12.26 25.96
N ASP A 160 0.87 11.75 24.84
CA ASP A 160 0.97 10.36 24.45
C ASP A 160 2.43 9.93 24.22
N LEU A 161 3.25 10.78 23.59
CA LEU A 161 4.70 10.54 23.44
C LEU A 161 5.39 10.42 24.81
N ARG A 162 5.05 11.30 25.74
CA ARG A 162 5.63 11.26 27.09
C ARG A 162 5.20 10.01 27.84
N LEU A 163 3.90 9.68 27.85
CA LEU A 163 3.34 8.60 28.66
C LEU A 163 3.65 7.21 28.08
N ARG A 164 3.54 7.04 26.77
CA ARG A 164 3.64 5.73 26.12
C ARG A 164 5.04 5.41 25.59
N CYS A 165 5.77 6.44 25.16
CA CYS A 165 7.08 6.26 24.51
C CYS A 165 8.24 6.75 25.39
N GLY A 166 7.96 7.41 26.53
CA GLY A 166 9.00 7.99 27.38
C GLY A 166 9.75 9.16 26.75
N ILE A 167 9.17 9.78 25.71
CA ILE A 167 9.78 10.90 24.97
C ILE A 167 9.30 12.22 25.57
N SER A 168 10.20 12.93 26.24
CA SER A 168 9.92 14.24 26.82
C SER A 168 10.46 15.34 25.89
N LEU A 169 9.56 16.12 25.31
CA LEU A 169 9.90 17.25 24.44
C LEU A 169 9.94 18.55 25.24
N ASN A 170 10.94 19.39 25.00
CA ASN A 170 10.94 20.76 25.49
C ASN A 170 10.02 21.67 24.65
N ASP A 171 9.74 22.86 25.16
CA ASP A 171 8.77 23.75 24.49
C ASP A 171 9.27 24.29 23.14
N ALA A 172 10.57 24.45 22.96
CA ALA A 172 11.16 24.85 21.68
C ALA A 172 10.98 23.75 20.61
N GLN A 173 11.15 22.48 20.98
CA GLN A 173 10.85 21.33 20.10
C GLN A 173 9.36 21.24 19.77
N LYS A 174 8.48 21.41 20.76
CA LYS A 174 7.02 21.41 20.54
C LYS A 174 6.59 22.54 19.58
N ARG A 175 7.15 23.74 19.72
CA ARG A 175 6.90 24.87 18.80
C ARG A 175 7.36 24.54 17.39
N TRP A 176 8.57 23.99 17.26
CA TRP A 176 9.07 23.57 15.96
C TRP A 176 8.14 22.55 15.31
N TYR A 177 7.77 21.49 16.03
CA TYR A 177 6.87 20.46 15.51
C TYR A 177 5.49 21.03 15.15
N ALA A 178 4.94 21.91 15.96
CA ALA A 178 3.68 22.59 15.66
C ALA A 178 3.75 23.46 14.40
N SER A 179 4.89 24.09 14.15
CA SER A 179 5.15 24.83 12.91
C SER A 179 5.22 23.89 11.70
N GLN A 180 5.90 22.75 11.82
CA GLN A 180 5.92 21.74 10.76
C GLN A 180 4.51 21.16 10.53
N HIS A 181 3.75 20.92 11.60
CA HIS A 181 2.37 20.44 11.48
C HIS A 181 1.45 21.43 10.72
N LYS A 182 1.64 22.74 10.87
CA LYS A 182 0.93 23.75 10.06
C LYS A 182 1.29 23.67 8.57
N THR A 183 2.53 23.27 8.25
CA THR A 183 3.04 23.21 6.88
C THR A 183 2.68 21.89 6.19
N PHE A 184 2.83 20.77 6.91
CA PHE A 184 2.71 19.42 6.36
C PHE A 184 1.42 18.72 6.78
N GLY A 185 0.64 19.27 7.73
CA GLY A 185 -0.54 18.62 8.28
C GLY A 185 -0.21 17.22 8.84
N GLY A 186 -1.01 16.22 8.53
CA GLY A 186 -0.81 14.84 8.96
C GLY A 186 0.44 14.18 8.38
N LEU A 187 1.00 14.68 7.25
CA LEU A 187 2.27 14.20 6.69
C LEU A 187 3.47 14.47 7.61
N VAL A 188 3.34 15.36 8.60
CA VAL A 188 4.40 15.63 9.56
C VAL A 188 4.89 14.36 10.27
N ARG A 189 4.00 13.40 10.51
CA ARG A 189 4.35 12.13 11.15
C ARG A 189 5.15 11.19 10.24
N GLN A 190 4.99 11.32 8.94
CA GLN A 190 5.76 10.58 7.94
C GLN A 190 7.15 11.20 7.75
N GLU A 191 7.19 12.54 7.60
CA GLU A 191 8.42 13.27 7.33
C GLU A 191 9.29 13.41 8.59
N TYR A 192 8.65 13.58 9.76
CA TYR A 192 9.29 13.80 11.05
C TYR A 192 8.73 12.84 12.12
N PRO A 193 8.87 11.52 11.94
CA PRO A 193 8.33 10.55 12.88
C PRO A 193 9.07 10.62 14.23
N SER A 194 8.31 10.47 15.32
CA SER A 194 8.84 10.43 16.67
C SER A 194 9.33 9.05 17.08
N THR A 195 8.73 7.99 16.49
CA THR A 195 9.10 6.59 16.70
C THR A 195 9.09 5.82 15.39
N PRO A 196 9.77 4.66 15.29
CA PRO A 196 9.71 3.81 14.11
C PRO A 196 8.28 3.35 13.78
N GLU A 197 7.49 3.05 14.80
CA GLU A 197 6.10 2.60 14.66
C GLU A 197 5.24 3.71 14.05
N GLU A 198 5.47 4.96 14.46
CA GLU A 198 4.78 6.13 13.91
C GLU A 198 5.09 6.31 12.43
N ALA A 199 6.34 6.12 12.00
CA ALA A 199 6.72 6.19 10.60
C ALA A 199 5.91 5.21 9.72
N PHE A 200 5.55 4.04 10.26
CA PHE A 200 4.73 3.04 9.57
C PHE A 200 3.24 3.26 9.73
N GLN A 201 2.81 4.04 10.71
CA GLN A 201 1.40 4.34 10.99
C GLN A 201 0.95 5.61 10.28
N ALA A 202 1.86 6.34 9.65
CA ALA A 202 1.52 7.59 9.00
C ALA A 202 0.29 7.37 8.12
N LEU A 203 -0.86 7.79 8.66
CA LEU A 203 -2.07 7.95 7.89
C LEU A 203 -1.71 8.89 6.76
N VAL A 204 -1.90 8.41 5.56
CA VAL A 204 -1.73 9.23 4.38
C VAL A 204 -2.68 10.41 4.54
N GLU A 205 -2.16 11.59 4.80
CA GLU A 205 -2.97 12.80 4.84
C GLU A 205 -3.69 12.91 3.49
N GLY A 206 -4.99 13.19 3.55
CA GLY A 206 -5.82 13.08 2.36
C GLY A 206 -6.31 11.66 2.06
N SER A 207 -6.10 10.69 2.96
CA SER A 207 -6.74 9.38 2.84
C SER A 207 -8.25 9.55 2.76
N ILE A 208 -8.83 8.98 1.73
CA ILE A 208 -10.26 9.12 1.42
C ILE A 208 -11.10 8.28 2.38
N TYR A 209 -10.57 7.13 2.84
CA TYR A 209 -11.27 6.19 3.71
C TYR A 209 -10.60 5.98 5.07
N GLY A 210 -9.45 6.60 5.34
CA GLY A 210 -8.63 6.34 6.53
C GLY A 210 -9.40 6.41 7.84
N SER A 211 -10.14 7.50 8.08
CA SER A 211 -10.93 7.66 9.31
C SER A 211 -12.04 6.61 9.47
N TYR A 212 -12.62 6.14 8.37
CA TYR A 212 -13.61 5.06 8.38
C TYR A 212 -12.96 3.71 8.70
N MET A 213 -11.79 3.44 8.17
CA MET A 213 -11.02 2.22 8.45
C MET A 213 -10.57 2.19 9.92
N ASP A 214 -10.14 3.33 10.49
CA ASP A 214 -9.82 3.44 11.91
C ASP A 214 -11.04 3.22 12.81
N ALA A 215 -12.21 3.74 12.42
CA ALA A 215 -13.45 3.49 13.13
C ALA A 215 -13.86 2.00 13.08
N LEU A 216 -13.60 1.31 11.98
CA LEU A 216 -13.81 -0.14 11.87
C LEU A 216 -12.86 -0.91 12.79
N ARG A 217 -11.59 -0.52 12.82
CA ARG A 217 -10.56 -1.14 13.66
C ARG A 217 -10.89 -0.96 15.14
N SER A 218 -11.26 0.25 15.57
CA SER A 218 -11.62 0.55 16.96
C SER A 218 -12.86 -0.22 17.45
N LYS A 219 -13.77 -0.57 16.53
CA LYS A 219 -14.98 -1.36 16.80
C LYS A 219 -14.78 -2.88 16.66
N GLY A 220 -13.55 -3.35 16.42
CA GLY A 220 -13.26 -4.77 16.19
C GLY A 220 -13.87 -5.35 14.91
N ARG A 221 -14.21 -4.50 13.91
CA ARG A 221 -14.83 -4.94 12.66
C ARG A 221 -13.83 -5.05 11.50
N LEU A 222 -12.59 -4.73 11.74
CA LEU A 222 -11.50 -4.90 10.81
C LEU A 222 -10.66 -6.08 11.26
N CYS A 223 -10.39 -7.02 10.37
CA CYS A 223 -9.69 -8.27 10.66
C CYS A 223 -10.44 -9.16 11.67
N ALA A 224 -11.76 -9.17 11.61
CA ALA A 224 -12.57 -10.05 12.43
C ALA A 224 -12.55 -11.49 11.90
N GLU A 225 -12.57 -12.44 12.82
CA GLU A 225 -12.90 -13.83 12.48
C GLU A 225 -14.40 -14.01 12.59
N PHE A 226 -15.01 -14.56 11.56
CA PHE A 226 -16.41 -14.91 11.53
C PHE A 226 -16.65 -16.05 10.55
N GLU A 227 -17.62 -16.87 10.85
CA GLU A 227 -18.02 -17.96 9.97
C GLU A 227 -18.90 -17.47 8.83
N LYS A 228 -18.85 -18.19 7.70
CA LYS A 228 -19.77 -17.95 6.59
C LYS A 228 -21.19 -18.32 6.99
N ASP A 229 -22.14 -17.64 6.39
CA ASP A 229 -23.56 -17.99 6.45
C ASP A 229 -23.93 -18.74 5.17
N ASP A 230 -24.24 -20.03 5.27
CA ASP A 230 -24.52 -20.86 4.10
C ASP A 230 -25.83 -20.49 3.38
N LEU A 231 -26.69 -19.68 4.01
CA LEU A 231 -27.94 -19.20 3.42
C LEU A 231 -27.80 -17.82 2.76
N ALA A 232 -26.75 -17.10 3.04
CA ALA A 232 -26.54 -15.74 2.53
C ALA A 232 -25.81 -15.74 1.19
N PRO A 233 -26.27 -14.95 0.20
CA PRO A 233 -25.66 -14.90 -1.13
C PRO A 233 -24.29 -14.25 -1.13
N TYR A 234 -23.42 -14.76 -2.03
CA TYR A 234 -22.11 -14.18 -2.29
C TYR A 234 -22.15 -13.31 -3.55
N TYR A 235 -21.44 -12.19 -3.50
CA TYR A 235 -21.24 -11.26 -4.59
C TYR A 235 -19.75 -11.07 -4.83
N VAL A 236 -19.39 -10.82 -6.09
CA VAL A 236 -18.02 -10.39 -6.44
C VAL A 236 -18.09 -9.06 -7.15
N SER A 237 -17.43 -8.03 -6.63
CA SER A 237 -17.27 -6.75 -7.33
C SER A 237 -15.89 -6.66 -7.96
N TRP A 238 -15.84 -6.08 -9.15
CA TRP A 238 -14.67 -6.03 -10.01
C TRP A 238 -14.21 -4.60 -10.26
N ASP A 239 -12.89 -4.40 -10.34
CA ASP A 239 -12.26 -3.36 -11.12
C ASP A 239 -11.45 -4.00 -12.24
N ILE A 240 -11.66 -3.55 -13.49
CA ILE A 240 -11.13 -4.20 -14.69
C ILE A 240 -9.91 -3.45 -15.18
N GLY A 241 -8.71 -3.96 -14.89
CA GLY A 241 -7.45 -3.47 -15.42
C GLY A 241 -6.86 -4.46 -16.43
N MET A 242 -6.93 -4.17 -17.72
CA MET A 242 -6.37 -5.07 -18.76
C MET A 242 -4.84 -4.97 -18.87
N ALA A 243 -4.28 -3.78 -18.67
CA ALA A 243 -2.83 -3.51 -18.70
C ALA A 243 -2.28 -3.10 -17.33
N ASP A 244 -3.10 -3.17 -16.30
CA ASP A 244 -2.82 -2.73 -14.94
C ASP A 244 -3.36 -3.75 -13.94
N TYR A 245 -3.61 -3.36 -12.70
CA TYR A 245 -4.17 -4.24 -11.69
C TYR A 245 -5.64 -4.54 -11.98
N MET A 246 -6.01 -5.81 -11.90
CA MET A 246 -7.40 -6.24 -11.80
C MET A 246 -7.67 -6.63 -10.35
N VAL A 247 -8.72 -6.07 -9.77
CA VAL A 247 -9.08 -6.27 -8.37
C VAL A 247 -10.50 -6.77 -8.22
N LEU A 248 -10.66 -7.76 -7.36
CA LEU A 248 -11.94 -8.37 -7.02
C LEU A 248 -12.13 -8.37 -5.50
N TRP A 249 -13.33 -8.00 -5.06
CA TRP A 249 -13.75 -8.19 -3.68
C TRP A 249 -14.86 -9.23 -3.59
N LEU A 250 -14.73 -10.15 -2.64
CA LEU A 250 -15.74 -11.13 -2.32
C LEU A 250 -16.57 -10.66 -1.12
N TRP A 251 -17.87 -10.65 -1.28
CA TRP A 251 -18.84 -10.17 -0.31
C TRP A 251 -19.85 -11.23 0.05
N GLN A 252 -20.31 -11.20 1.30
CA GLN A 252 -21.52 -11.90 1.71
C GLN A 252 -22.52 -10.89 2.30
N VAL A 253 -23.76 -10.90 1.79
CA VAL A 253 -24.82 -9.99 2.22
C VAL A 253 -25.81 -10.77 3.07
N ARG A 254 -25.87 -10.44 4.36
CA ARG A 254 -26.71 -11.11 5.33
C ARG A 254 -27.93 -10.28 5.69
N GLY A 255 -28.94 -10.93 6.30
CA GLY A 255 -30.19 -10.28 6.70
C GLY A 255 -30.08 -9.34 7.91
N ASP A 256 -28.91 -9.19 8.51
CA ASP A 256 -28.65 -8.35 9.68
C ASP A 256 -28.31 -6.89 9.34
N GLY A 257 -28.40 -6.51 8.05
CA GLY A 257 -28.09 -5.17 7.56
C GLY A 257 -26.61 -4.85 7.51
N LYS A 258 -25.71 -5.86 7.61
CA LYS A 258 -24.28 -5.71 7.49
C LYS A 258 -23.76 -6.33 6.20
N PHE A 259 -22.60 -5.84 5.78
CA PHE A 259 -21.86 -6.33 4.63
C PHE A 259 -20.59 -7.02 5.10
N TYR A 260 -20.50 -8.31 4.85
CA TYR A 260 -19.35 -9.11 5.24
C TYR A 260 -18.38 -9.19 4.07
N VAL A 261 -17.24 -8.54 4.23
CA VAL A 261 -16.16 -8.55 3.22
C VAL A 261 -15.30 -9.76 3.49
N MET A 262 -15.41 -10.78 2.65
CA MET A 262 -14.85 -12.12 2.89
C MET A 262 -13.41 -12.24 2.45
N ASP A 263 -13.05 -11.63 1.30
CA ASP A 263 -11.73 -11.76 0.71
C ASP A 263 -11.48 -10.67 -0.34
N CYS A 264 -10.21 -10.46 -0.71
CA CYS A 264 -9.79 -9.56 -1.78
C CYS A 264 -8.71 -10.22 -2.63
N LEU A 265 -8.90 -10.24 -3.94
CA LEU A 265 -7.92 -10.68 -4.92
C LEU A 265 -7.41 -9.49 -5.71
N GLN A 266 -6.09 -9.28 -5.71
CA GLN A 266 -5.41 -8.30 -6.56
C GLN A 266 -4.32 -9.01 -7.35
N ALA A 267 -4.29 -8.83 -8.65
CA ALA A 267 -3.21 -9.28 -9.51
C ALA A 267 -3.07 -8.38 -10.74
N ASN A 268 -1.91 -8.42 -11.37
CA ASN A 268 -1.67 -7.78 -12.67
C ASN A 268 -1.10 -8.80 -13.67
N GLU A 269 -1.12 -8.44 -14.94
CA GLU A 269 -0.55 -9.26 -16.03
C GLU A 269 -1.06 -10.70 -16.08
N LYS A 270 -2.28 -10.95 -15.56
CA LYS A 270 -2.94 -12.25 -15.63
C LYS A 270 -4.08 -12.21 -16.64
N PRO A 271 -4.26 -13.26 -17.48
CA PRO A 271 -5.38 -13.34 -18.38
C PRO A 271 -6.69 -13.54 -17.61
N LEU A 272 -7.83 -13.18 -18.22
CA LEU A 272 -9.15 -13.29 -17.59
C LEU A 272 -9.47 -14.72 -17.12
N GLU A 273 -9.06 -15.71 -17.88
CA GLU A 273 -9.23 -17.14 -17.55
C GLU A 273 -8.57 -17.51 -16.23
N TRP A 274 -7.47 -16.88 -15.87
CA TRP A 274 -6.79 -17.10 -14.60
C TRP A 274 -7.68 -16.64 -13.43
N TYR A 275 -8.33 -15.47 -13.53
CA TYR A 275 -9.25 -14.96 -12.49
C TYR A 275 -10.50 -15.84 -12.39
N ILE A 276 -11.06 -16.27 -13.52
CA ILE A 276 -12.19 -17.20 -13.57
C ILE A 276 -11.83 -18.51 -12.87
N ASN A 277 -10.65 -19.05 -13.18
CA ASN A 277 -10.18 -20.29 -12.54
C ASN A 277 -9.92 -20.09 -11.03
N PHE A 278 -9.36 -18.96 -10.62
CA PHE A 278 -9.16 -18.64 -9.20
C PHE A 278 -10.50 -18.62 -8.45
N ILE A 279 -11.51 -17.94 -8.98
CA ILE A 279 -12.86 -17.90 -8.37
C ILE A 279 -13.40 -19.32 -8.20
N ARG A 280 -13.35 -20.13 -9.23
CA ARG A 280 -13.90 -21.49 -9.21
C ARG A 280 -13.15 -22.44 -8.28
N THR A 281 -11.83 -22.38 -8.30
CA THR A 281 -10.98 -23.36 -7.58
C THR A 281 -10.66 -22.93 -6.14
N LYS A 282 -10.82 -21.66 -5.81
CA LYS A 282 -10.55 -21.11 -4.48
C LYS A 282 -11.82 -20.64 -3.79
N TRP A 283 -12.48 -19.61 -4.33
CA TRP A 283 -13.60 -18.99 -3.64
C TRP A 283 -14.86 -19.87 -3.65
N GLU A 284 -15.26 -20.43 -4.79
CA GLU A 284 -16.45 -21.29 -4.84
C GLU A 284 -16.25 -22.61 -4.08
N VAL A 285 -15.01 -23.13 -4.03
CA VAL A 285 -14.70 -24.31 -3.22
C VAL A 285 -14.79 -24.01 -1.72
N MET A 286 -14.30 -22.83 -1.29
CA MET A 286 -14.24 -22.45 0.12
C MET A 286 -15.59 -21.95 0.65
N PHE A 287 -16.27 -21.13 -0.13
CA PHE A 287 -17.43 -20.38 0.30
C PHE A 287 -18.75 -20.91 -0.29
N GLY A 288 -18.71 -21.54 -1.43
CA GLY A 288 -19.87 -21.95 -2.20
C GLY A 288 -20.11 -21.08 -3.44
N PRO A 289 -21.20 -21.33 -4.19
CA PRO A 289 -21.45 -20.68 -5.47
C PRO A 289 -21.63 -19.16 -5.32
N ILE A 290 -21.05 -18.43 -6.25
CA ILE A 290 -21.21 -16.98 -6.32
C ILE A 290 -22.57 -16.65 -6.95
N TYR A 291 -23.38 -15.89 -6.23
CA TYR A 291 -24.71 -15.51 -6.72
C TYR A 291 -24.64 -14.54 -7.89
N LYS A 292 -23.76 -13.49 -7.79
CA LYS A 292 -23.69 -12.46 -8.82
C LYS A 292 -22.31 -11.78 -8.87
N HIS A 293 -21.85 -11.50 -10.08
CA HIS A 293 -20.69 -10.68 -10.37
C HIS A 293 -21.14 -9.27 -10.77
N LEU A 294 -20.57 -8.27 -10.11
CA LEU A 294 -20.83 -6.85 -10.30
C LEU A 294 -19.64 -6.25 -11.01
N VAL A 295 -19.80 -5.83 -12.24
CA VAL A 295 -18.73 -5.27 -13.06
C VAL A 295 -18.98 -3.78 -13.31
N PRO A 296 -17.94 -2.94 -13.40
CA PRO A 296 -18.11 -1.52 -13.65
C PRO A 296 -18.67 -1.26 -15.07
N HIS A 297 -19.18 -0.06 -15.31
CA HIS A 297 -19.85 0.32 -16.56
C HIS A 297 -18.95 0.16 -17.80
N ASP A 298 -17.63 0.27 -17.65
CA ASP A 298 -16.67 0.12 -18.76
C ASP A 298 -16.42 -1.35 -19.16
N ALA A 299 -16.93 -2.32 -18.39
CA ALA A 299 -17.03 -3.72 -18.81
C ALA A 299 -17.80 -3.90 -20.11
N GLY A 300 -18.64 -2.94 -20.49
CA GLY A 300 -19.35 -2.87 -21.76
C GLY A 300 -18.52 -2.38 -22.95
N ARG A 301 -17.25 -2.00 -22.77
CA ARG A 301 -16.36 -1.62 -23.87
C ARG A 301 -15.97 -2.86 -24.66
N ARG A 302 -16.05 -2.72 -26.01
CA ARG A 302 -15.68 -3.81 -26.92
C ARG A 302 -14.16 -3.91 -27.05
N ASP A 303 -13.66 -5.13 -27.03
CA ASP A 303 -12.29 -5.45 -27.39
C ASP A 303 -12.08 -5.39 -28.93
N PRO A 304 -10.87 -5.64 -29.45
CA PRO A 304 -10.60 -5.69 -30.89
C PRO A 304 -11.43 -6.75 -31.66
N HIS A 305 -12.00 -7.74 -30.96
CA HIS A 305 -12.87 -8.78 -31.53
C HIS A 305 -14.36 -8.42 -31.42
N GLY A 306 -14.69 -7.22 -30.91
CA GLY A 306 -16.05 -6.74 -30.75
C GLY A 306 -16.80 -7.35 -29.56
N ILE A 307 -16.13 -8.07 -28.66
CA ILE A 307 -16.71 -8.72 -27.49
C ILE A 307 -16.48 -7.85 -26.26
N THR A 308 -17.47 -7.78 -25.37
CA THR A 308 -17.39 -7.02 -24.12
C THR A 308 -16.96 -7.93 -22.97
N PHE A 309 -16.36 -7.34 -21.91
CA PHE A 309 -15.86 -8.09 -20.76
C PHE A 309 -16.97 -8.86 -20.03
N ASP A 310 -18.14 -8.28 -19.88
CA ASP A 310 -19.30 -8.95 -19.28
C ASP A 310 -19.78 -10.16 -20.10
N VAL A 311 -19.65 -10.11 -21.44
CA VAL A 311 -19.97 -11.27 -22.30
C VAL A 311 -18.99 -12.41 -22.08
N TYR A 312 -17.70 -12.13 -21.89
CA TYR A 312 -16.72 -13.19 -21.55
C TYR A 312 -17.07 -13.87 -20.23
N LEU A 313 -17.41 -13.10 -19.19
CA LEU A 313 -17.82 -13.65 -17.90
C LEU A 313 -19.12 -14.46 -17.98
N ARG A 314 -20.11 -13.99 -18.77
CA ARG A 314 -21.36 -14.74 -19.00
C ARG A 314 -21.12 -16.05 -19.76
N ARG A 315 -20.24 -16.05 -20.77
CA ARG A 315 -19.82 -17.27 -21.47
C ARG A 315 -19.11 -18.25 -20.54
N ALA A 316 -18.41 -17.76 -19.53
CA ALA A 316 -17.87 -18.59 -18.47
C ALA A 316 -18.94 -19.10 -17.48
N GLY A 317 -20.22 -18.80 -17.67
CA GLY A 317 -21.33 -19.26 -16.83
C GLY A 317 -21.60 -18.40 -15.59
N PHE A 318 -20.99 -17.22 -15.48
CA PHE A 318 -21.23 -16.32 -14.35
C PHE A 318 -22.51 -15.48 -14.56
N ASN A 319 -23.22 -15.24 -13.46
CA ASN A 319 -24.33 -14.29 -13.43
C ASN A 319 -23.76 -12.88 -13.25
N VAL A 320 -23.83 -12.04 -14.28
CA VAL A 320 -23.16 -10.75 -14.34
C VAL A 320 -24.16 -9.60 -14.41
N SER A 321 -23.97 -8.58 -13.58
CA SER A 321 -24.64 -7.29 -13.69
C SER A 321 -23.62 -6.19 -13.94
N VAL A 322 -23.84 -5.39 -14.98
CA VAL A 322 -23.05 -4.17 -15.22
C VAL A 322 -23.64 -3.05 -14.39
N VAL A 323 -22.81 -2.44 -13.55
CA VAL A 323 -23.22 -1.33 -12.68
C VAL A 323 -23.32 -0.05 -13.49
N PRO A 324 -24.41 0.71 -13.39
CA PRO A 324 -24.56 1.96 -14.12
C PRO A 324 -23.45 2.97 -13.82
N ARG A 325 -23.10 3.76 -14.83
CA ARG A 325 -22.09 4.81 -14.67
C ARG A 325 -22.58 5.90 -13.73
N ILE A 326 -21.75 6.26 -12.75
CA ILE A 326 -21.94 7.48 -11.96
C ILE A 326 -21.20 8.64 -12.63
N SER A 327 -21.84 9.81 -12.69
CA SER A 327 -21.28 11.00 -13.37
C SER A 327 -20.09 11.61 -12.65
N ASP A 328 -20.02 11.46 -11.32
CA ASP A 328 -18.99 12.02 -10.45
C ASP A 328 -18.41 10.93 -9.54
N VAL A 329 -17.09 10.78 -9.56
CA VAL A 329 -16.36 9.83 -8.71
C VAL A 329 -16.62 10.03 -7.22
N TRP A 330 -16.86 11.27 -6.79
CA TRP A 330 -17.13 11.60 -5.40
C TRP A 330 -18.46 11.02 -4.91
N ASN A 331 -19.47 10.94 -5.76
CA ASN A 331 -20.73 10.28 -5.40
C ASN A 331 -20.51 8.80 -5.05
N GLY A 332 -19.69 8.10 -5.83
CA GLY A 332 -19.29 6.73 -5.53
C GLY A 332 -18.44 6.61 -4.27
N ILE A 333 -17.53 7.55 -4.04
CA ILE A 333 -16.74 7.62 -2.80
C ILE A 333 -17.64 7.83 -1.59
N PHE A 334 -18.65 8.70 -1.66
CA PHE A 334 -19.62 8.89 -0.58
C PHE A 334 -20.47 7.63 -0.36
N ALA A 335 -20.83 6.90 -1.42
CA ALA A 335 -21.49 5.60 -1.30
C ALA A 335 -20.63 4.59 -0.50
N VAL A 336 -19.34 4.50 -0.81
CA VAL A 336 -18.39 3.67 -0.05
C VAL A 336 -18.31 4.11 1.42
N ARG A 337 -18.21 5.40 1.70
CA ARG A 337 -18.17 5.91 3.07
C ARG A 337 -19.41 5.53 3.88
N ARG A 338 -20.60 5.57 3.26
CA ARG A 338 -21.84 5.10 3.89
C ARG A 338 -21.78 3.59 4.15
N LEU A 339 -21.35 2.82 3.15
CA LEU A 339 -21.25 1.36 3.21
C LEU A 339 -20.28 0.89 4.31
N LEU A 340 -19.12 1.52 4.45
CA LEU A 340 -18.10 1.18 5.43
C LEU A 340 -18.62 1.19 6.87
N ASN A 341 -19.59 2.06 7.18
CA ASN A 341 -20.22 2.07 8.50
C ASN A 341 -20.94 0.75 8.86
N HIS A 342 -21.28 -0.05 7.86
CA HIS A 342 -21.97 -1.32 7.98
C HIS A 342 -21.11 -2.54 7.61
N CYS A 343 -19.85 -2.33 7.22
CA CYS A 343 -18.94 -3.41 6.84
C CYS A 343 -18.33 -4.12 8.05
N ILE A 344 -18.05 -5.42 7.86
CA ILE A 344 -17.20 -6.24 8.72
C ILE A 344 -16.22 -6.96 7.78
N PHE A 345 -14.92 -6.77 8.00
CA PHE A 345 -13.88 -7.36 7.17
C PHE A 345 -13.31 -8.62 7.82
N HIS A 346 -13.29 -9.70 7.07
CA HIS A 346 -12.58 -10.91 7.46
C HIS A 346 -11.06 -10.66 7.45
N GLU A 347 -10.32 -11.32 8.33
CA GLU A 347 -8.85 -11.19 8.43
C GLU A 347 -8.10 -11.43 7.11
N ARG A 348 -8.68 -12.24 6.19
CA ARG A 348 -8.10 -12.49 4.85
C ARG A 348 -7.90 -11.20 4.06
N CYS A 349 -8.80 -10.23 4.22
CA CYS A 349 -8.71 -8.94 3.53
C CYS A 349 -7.49 -8.11 3.95
N SER A 350 -6.86 -8.44 5.09
CA SER A 350 -5.65 -7.78 5.61
C SER A 350 -4.37 -8.53 5.28
N ARG A 351 -4.46 -9.73 4.73
CA ARG A 351 -3.29 -10.54 4.38
C ARG A 351 -2.82 -10.21 2.96
N PRO A 352 -1.52 -9.93 2.75
CA PRO A 352 -0.96 -9.86 1.41
C PRO A 352 -1.12 -11.20 0.69
N LEU A 353 -1.34 -11.16 -0.61
CA LEU A 353 -1.47 -12.36 -1.43
C LEU A 353 -0.18 -12.59 -2.21
N LYS A 354 0.35 -13.82 -2.16
CA LYS A 354 1.49 -14.23 -2.98
C LYS A 354 1.02 -15.05 -4.18
N ILE A 355 1.35 -14.56 -5.39
CA ILE A 355 1.02 -15.21 -6.66
C ILE A 355 2.32 -15.30 -7.48
N ASP A 356 2.75 -16.51 -7.84
CA ASP A 356 3.95 -16.75 -8.65
C ASP A 356 5.20 -16.02 -8.11
N GLY A 357 5.36 -15.99 -6.77
CA GLY A 357 6.46 -15.33 -6.09
C GLY A 357 6.35 -13.79 -6.00
N VAL A 358 5.30 -13.21 -6.56
CA VAL A 358 4.98 -11.78 -6.44
C VAL A 358 4.03 -11.57 -5.27
N GLU A 359 4.34 -10.63 -4.39
CA GLU A 359 3.48 -10.25 -3.29
C GLU A 359 2.62 -9.04 -3.66
N TYR A 360 1.31 -9.18 -3.49
CA TYR A 360 0.33 -8.15 -3.75
C TYR A 360 -0.19 -7.56 -2.44
N MET A 361 -0.42 -6.26 -2.43
CA MET A 361 -0.95 -5.53 -1.28
C MET A 361 -2.29 -6.13 -0.84
N SER A 362 -2.55 -6.14 0.47
CA SER A 362 -3.88 -6.53 0.97
C SER A 362 -4.93 -5.48 0.61
N GLY A 363 -6.18 -5.92 0.45
CA GLY A 363 -7.28 -5.01 0.13
C GLY A 363 -7.52 -3.95 1.19
N VAL A 364 -7.43 -4.32 2.47
CA VAL A 364 -7.53 -3.38 3.60
C VAL A 364 -6.45 -2.31 3.51
N ASN A 365 -5.20 -2.71 3.28
CA ASN A 365 -4.10 -1.75 3.17
C ASN A 365 -4.27 -0.81 1.97
N ALA A 366 -4.84 -1.30 0.86
CA ALA A 366 -5.16 -0.47 -0.29
C ALA A 366 -6.25 0.57 0.04
N LEU A 367 -7.31 0.21 0.77
CA LEU A 367 -8.35 1.16 1.18
C LEU A 367 -7.82 2.20 2.17
N GLU A 368 -6.96 1.81 3.10
CA GLU A 368 -6.33 2.71 4.07
C GLU A 368 -5.44 3.76 3.39
N ASN A 369 -4.78 3.38 2.29
CA ASN A 369 -3.84 4.22 1.55
C ASN A 369 -4.45 4.87 0.29
N TYR A 370 -5.75 4.75 0.05
CA TYR A 370 -6.42 5.45 -1.02
C TYR A 370 -6.59 6.93 -0.69
N GLN A 371 -6.03 7.80 -1.51
CA GLN A 371 -5.86 9.23 -1.19
C GLN A 371 -6.25 10.16 -2.34
N LYS A 372 -6.42 11.44 -2.01
CA LYS A 372 -6.54 12.51 -3.00
C LYS A 372 -5.23 12.70 -3.75
N ALA A 373 -5.31 13.17 -4.99
CA ALA A 373 -4.13 13.57 -5.73
C ALA A 373 -3.46 14.77 -5.06
N PRO A 374 -2.12 14.80 -4.99
CA PRO A 374 -1.40 15.93 -4.40
C PRO A 374 -1.68 17.23 -5.17
N ALA A 375 -1.54 18.35 -4.48
CA ALA A 375 -1.68 19.66 -5.09
C ALA A 375 -0.78 19.80 -6.33
N GLY A 376 -1.30 20.45 -7.36
CA GLY A 376 -0.56 20.73 -8.59
C GLY A 376 0.62 21.67 -8.37
N ALA A 377 1.44 21.87 -9.41
CA ALA A 377 2.71 22.61 -9.39
C ALA A 377 2.62 24.09 -8.86
N HIS A 378 1.43 24.62 -8.67
CA HIS A 378 1.18 25.97 -8.15
C HIS A 378 0.34 25.97 -6.87
N GLY A 379 0.32 24.87 -6.10
CA GLY A 379 -0.44 24.77 -4.84
C GLY A 379 -1.96 24.68 -5.03
N VAL A 380 -2.45 24.49 -6.25
CA VAL A 380 -3.87 24.32 -6.54
C VAL A 380 -4.24 22.87 -6.13
N GLU A 381 -5.09 22.74 -5.13
CA GLU A 381 -5.63 21.44 -4.72
C GLU A 381 -6.37 20.79 -5.88
N ARG A 382 -6.06 19.52 -6.12
CA ARG A 382 -6.80 18.70 -7.07
C ARG A 382 -7.86 17.92 -6.32
N ASP A 383 -9.11 18.22 -6.59
CA ASP A 383 -10.22 17.49 -6.00
C ASP A 383 -10.52 16.20 -6.81
N THR A 384 -9.48 15.40 -7.04
CA THR A 384 -9.57 14.09 -7.70
C THR A 384 -8.78 13.07 -6.89
N PRO A 385 -9.24 11.81 -6.84
CA PRO A 385 -8.44 10.75 -6.26
C PRO A 385 -7.13 10.51 -7.03
N LEU A 386 -6.09 10.11 -6.31
CA LEU A 386 -4.82 9.71 -6.92
C LEU A 386 -5.00 8.34 -7.59
N HIS A 387 -4.69 8.28 -8.89
CA HIS A 387 -4.65 7.03 -9.60
C HIS A 387 -3.30 6.33 -9.36
N ASN A 388 -3.34 5.27 -8.56
CA ASN A 388 -2.20 4.43 -8.23
C ASN A 388 -2.69 3.00 -7.92
N ARG A 389 -1.80 2.11 -7.48
CA ARG A 389 -2.18 0.73 -7.12
C ARG A 389 -3.30 0.61 -6.06
N CYS A 390 -3.48 1.62 -5.19
CA CYS A 390 -4.54 1.63 -4.18
C CYS A 390 -5.90 1.96 -4.79
N SER A 391 -5.93 2.72 -5.90
CA SER A 391 -7.18 3.12 -6.54
C SER A 391 -7.96 1.93 -7.09
N HIS A 392 -7.29 0.90 -7.61
CA HIS A 392 -7.95 -0.27 -8.18
C HIS A 392 -8.78 -1.04 -7.13
N ALA A 393 -8.24 -1.21 -5.92
CA ALA A 393 -9.01 -1.84 -4.84
C ALA A 393 -10.17 -0.96 -4.37
N ALA A 394 -9.96 0.36 -4.31
CA ALA A 394 -11.01 1.31 -3.99
C ALA A 394 -12.11 1.35 -5.06
N ASP A 395 -11.75 1.25 -6.33
CA ASP A 395 -12.67 1.25 -7.45
C ASP A 395 -13.50 -0.04 -7.51
N ALA A 396 -12.88 -1.21 -7.28
CA ALA A 396 -13.60 -2.47 -7.14
C ALA A 396 -14.56 -2.47 -5.92
N PHE A 397 -14.15 -1.83 -4.80
CA PHE A 397 -15.01 -1.67 -3.63
C PHE A 397 -16.17 -0.70 -3.91
N ARG A 398 -15.90 0.38 -4.64
CA ARG A 398 -16.89 1.35 -5.09
C ARG A 398 -17.93 0.71 -6.02
N THR A 399 -17.53 -0.19 -6.92
CA THR A 399 -18.44 -0.95 -7.78
C THR A 399 -19.50 -1.70 -6.96
N PHE A 400 -19.15 -2.28 -5.80
CA PHE A 400 -20.14 -2.89 -4.91
C PHE A 400 -21.08 -1.85 -4.27
N ALA A 401 -20.52 -0.75 -3.76
CA ALA A 401 -21.31 0.29 -3.11
C ALA A 401 -22.33 0.90 -4.09
N GLU A 402 -21.90 1.18 -5.32
CA GLU A 402 -22.74 1.69 -6.39
C GLU A 402 -23.83 0.66 -6.79
N ALA A 403 -23.46 -0.61 -6.87
CA ALA A 403 -24.41 -1.69 -7.16
C ALA A 403 -25.49 -1.81 -6.08
N TYR A 404 -25.11 -1.66 -4.81
CA TYR A 404 -26.05 -1.68 -3.70
C TYR A 404 -27.02 -0.49 -3.76
N GLU A 405 -26.55 0.73 -4.01
CA GLU A 405 -27.40 1.92 -4.16
C GLU A 405 -28.34 1.83 -5.37
N ASN A 406 -27.93 1.11 -6.41
CA ASN A 406 -28.77 0.85 -7.60
C ASN A 406 -29.71 -0.38 -7.45
N GLY A 407 -29.79 -0.98 -6.25
CA GLY A 407 -30.67 -2.12 -6.00
C GLY A 407 -30.26 -3.44 -6.69
N LEU A 408 -29.01 -3.54 -7.15
CA LEU A 408 -28.46 -4.76 -7.79
C LEU A 408 -28.01 -5.79 -6.76
N VAL A 409 -27.91 -5.40 -5.50
CA VAL A 409 -27.52 -6.21 -4.33
C VAL A 409 -28.68 -6.25 -3.35
N GLY A 410 -29.11 -7.45 -2.95
CA GLY A 410 -30.22 -7.67 -2.04
C GLY A 410 -29.85 -8.60 -0.88
N ALA A 411 -30.53 -8.43 0.25
CA ALA A 411 -30.42 -9.34 1.40
C ALA A 411 -31.20 -10.65 1.17
N VAL A 412 -30.87 -11.68 1.95
CA VAL A 412 -31.59 -12.96 1.94
C VAL A 412 -33.08 -12.76 2.26
N GLY A 413 -33.93 -13.27 1.40
CA GLY A 413 -35.41 -13.16 1.47
C GLY A 413 -36.05 -12.57 0.22
N ALA A 414 -35.31 -11.78 -0.57
CA ALA A 414 -35.77 -11.20 -1.83
C ALA A 414 -35.21 -11.89 -3.07
N VAL A 415 -34.30 -12.85 -2.94
CA VAL A 415 -33.58 -13.45 -4.07
C VAL A 415 -33.73 -14.97 -4.02
N ALA A 416 -34.50 -15.52 -4.93
CA ALA A 416 -34.52 -16.96 -5.18
C ALA A 416 -33.16 -17.39 -5.74
N MET A 417 -32.51 -18.34 -5.09
CA MET A 417 -31.27 -18.95 -5.60
C MET A 417 -31.57 -19.61 -6.95
N PRO A 418 -30.68 -19.49 -7.96
CA PRO A 418 -30.90 -20.18 -9.24
C PRO A 418 -31.03 -21.69 -9.01
N ALA A 419 -32.01 -22.33 -9.63
CA ALA A 419 -32.31 -23.76 -9.48
C ALA A 419 -31.09 -24.69 -9.71
N GLN A 420 -30.14 -24.28 -10.54
CA GLN A 420 -28.88 -25.03 -10.79
C GLN A 420 -27.95 -25.17 -9.59
N ALA A 421 -28.06 -24.29 -8.57
CA ALA A 421 -27.25 -24.40 -7.36
C ALA A 421 -27.75 -25.47 -6.38
N VAL A 422 -29.02 -25.88 -6.49
CA VAL A 422 -29.66 -26.90 -5.65
C VAL A 422 -29.33 -28.31 -6.14
N GLU A 423 -29.29 -28.53 -7.45
CA GLU A 423 -28.98 -29.86 -8.03
C GLU A 423 -27.52 -30.27 -7.81
N SER A 424 -26.57 -29.30 -7.81
CA SER A 424 -25.16 -29.61 -7.54
C SER A 424 -24.88 -30.00 -6.07
N ARG A 425 -25.80 -29.66 -5.12
CA ARG A 425 -25.66 -30.05 -3.72
C ARG A 425 -26.17 -31.47 -3.45
N GLN A 426 -27.17 -31.96 -4.18
CA GLN A 426 -27.67 -33.32 -3.98
C GLN A 426 -26.78 -34.40 -4.60
N THR A 427 -26.07 -34.10 -5.69
CA THR A 427 -25.15 -35.05 -6.33
C THR A 427 -23.78 -35.16 -5.64
N ARG A 428 -23.35 -34.15 -4.87
CA ARG A 428 -22.07 -34.21 -4.12
C ARG A 428 -22.16 -34.92 -2.77
N GLY A 429 -23.35 -35.09 -2.21
CA GLY A 429 -23.54 -35.81 -0.95
C GLY A 429 -23.52 -37.34 -1.07
N LEU A 430 -23.46 -37.89 -2.29
CA LEU A 430 -23.51 -39.38 -2.52
C LEU A 430 -22.20 -39.98 -3.07
N ALA A 431 -21.12 -39.21 -3.20
CA ALA A 431 -19.84 -39.67 -3.79
C ALA A 431 -18.63 -39.60 -2.84
N ILE A 432 -18.85 -39.66 -1.53
CA ILE A 432 -17.76 -39.87 -0.57
C ILE A 432 -18.02 -41.17 0.22
N GLY A 433 -17.83 -42.25 -0.45
CA GLY A 433 -17.75 -43.58 0.12
C GLY A 433 -16.78 -44.41 -0.70
N ALA A 434 -15.66 -44.73 -0.08
CA ALA A 434 -14.61 -45.65 -0.50
C ALA A 434 -13.55 -45.14 -1.49
N ASP A 435 -12.31 -45.29 -1.05
CA ASP A 435 -11.03 -45.26 -1.75
C ASP A 435 -10.34 -43.90 -1.92
N ALA A 436 -9.55 -43.53 -0.91
CA ALA A 436 -8.21 -43.01 -1.08
C ALA A 436 -7.47 -42.87 0.26
N LEU A 437 -6.99 -44.00 0.74
CA LEU A 437 -5.72 -44.07 1.46
C LEU A 437 -4.62 -44.30 0.40
N PHE A 438 -3.49 -43.59 0.58
CA PHE A 438 -2.19 -43.68 -0.10
C PHE A 438 -1.88 -42.55 -1.15
N PHE A 439 -0.92 -41.87 -0.73
CA PHE A 439 0.15 -40.97 -1.19
C PHE A 439 -0.07 -39.49 -1.00
#